data_b39890d0c8fb72a5b195bf0693fa303a
#
_entry.id   b39890d0c8fb72a5b195bf0693fa303a
#
_cell.length_a   1.000
_cell.length_b   1.000
_cell.length_c   1.000
_cell.angle_alpha   90.00
_cell.angle_beta   90.00
_cell.angle_gamma   90.00
#
_symmetry.space_group_name_H-M   'P 1'
#
loop_
_entity.id
_entity.type
_entity.pdbx_description
1 polymer ?
#
loop_
_entity_poly.entity_id
_entity_poly.type
_entity_poly.pdbx_seq_one_letter_code
_entity_poly.pdbx_strand_id
1 'polypeptide(L)'
;DGNGRLGRILINLQLMNEGFPPIIIQNKSKHTEYYPLFTRYQSSMKFGGFTQLFALLLQESLHKRIALLTAKRIIPLSIWASQQNSKPNVAANKAKRQTIPAFRMREKWMIAEEFMPTT
;
A
#
# COMPACT_ATOMS: atom_id res chain seq x y z
N ASP A 1 9.81 -17.57 -7.70
CA ASP A 1 11.12 -17.72 -8.28
C ASP A 1 12.12 -16.72 -7.72
N GLY A 2 13.42 -16.99 -7.91
CA GLY A 2 14.49 -16.21 -7.31
C GLY A 2 14.61 -14.79 -7.84
N ASN A 3 14.25 -14.56 -9.10
CA ASN A 3 14.38 -13.22 -9.71
C ASN A 3 13.40 -12.21 -9.12
N GLY A 4 12.18 -12.63 -8.85
CA GLY A 4 11.21 -11.75 -8.23
C GLY A 4 11.61 -11.34 -6.83
N ARG A 5 12.12 -12.30 -6.04
CA ARG A 5 12.60 -12.01 -4.68
C ARG A 5 13.82 -11.09 -4.71
N LEU A 6 14.77 -11.37 -5.60
CA LEU A 6 15.97 -10.53 -5.74
C LEU A 6 15.61 -9.10 -6.11
N GLY A 7 14.70 -8.92 -7.08
CA GLY A 7 14.25 -7.60 -7.49
C GLY A 7 13.62 -6.81 -6.34
N ARG A 8 12.80 -7.45 -5.52
CA ARG A 8 12.18 -6.80 -4.37
C ARG A 8 13.22 -6.40 -3.31
N ILE A 9 14.23 -7.26 -3.09
CA ILE A 9 15.33 -6.95 -2.16
C ILE A 9 16.12 -5.73 -2.67
N LEU A 10 16.45 -5.69 -3.95
CA LEU A 10 17.22 -4.58 -4.52
C LEU A 10 16.46 -3.26 -4.44
N ILE A 11 15.16 -3.28 -4.75
CA ILE A 11 14.31 -2.09 -4.63
C ILE A 11 14.31 -1.57 -3.19
N ASN A 12 14.14 -2.46 -2.22
CA ASN A 12 14.08 -2.08 -0.82
C ASN A 12 15.41 -1.57 -0.31
N LEU A 13 16.52 -2.16 -0.73
CA LEU A 13 17.85 -1.67 -0.39
C LEU A 13 18.06 -0.25 -0.91
N GLN A 14 17.64 0.01 -2.14
CA GLN A 14 17.75 1.35 -2.73
C GLN A 14 16.88 2.37 -2.00
N LEU A 15 15.63 2.01 -1.68
CA LEU A 15 14.74 2.88 -0.91
C LEU A 15 15.32 3.21 0.45
N MET A 16 15.85 2.21 1.15
CA MET A 16 16.43 2.41 2.47
C MET A 16 17.70 3.28 2.41
N ASN A 17 18.51 3.15 1.36
CA ASN A 17 19.66 4.03 1.15
C ASN A 17 19.25 5.49 0.98
N GLU A 18 18.08 5.73 0.38
CA GLU A 18 17.55 7.08 0.17
C GLU A 18 16.74 7.59 1.38
N GLY A 19 16.69 6.84 2.46
CA GLY A 19 15.99 7.22 3.69
C GLY A 19 14.50 6.87 3.72
N PHE A 20 14.03 6.09 2.77
CA PHE A 20 12.62 5.65 2.73
C PHE A 20 12.45 4.30 3.44
N PRO A 21 11.25 4.02 3.99
CA PRO A 21 10.98 2.69 4.52
C PRO A 21 10.85 1.68 3.38
N PRO A 22 11.06 0.39 3.67
CA PRO A 22 10.87 -0.65 2.66
C PRO A 22 9.39 -0.79 2.28
N ILE A 23 9.15 -1.23 1.06
CA ILE A 23 7.80 -1.58 0.60
C ILE A 23 7.56 -3.08 0.75
N ILE A 24 6.29 -3.45 0.95
CA ILE A 24 5.89 -4.85 1.08
C ILE A 24 4.83 -5.13 0.03
N ILE A 25 5.09 -6.12 -0.83
CA ILE A 25 4.10 -6.59 -1.79
C ILE A 25 3.37 -7.76 -1.15
N GLN A 26 2.10 -7.55 -0.82
CA GLN A 26 1.28 -8.56 -0.14
C GLN A 26 1.13 -9.81 -1.00
N ASN A 27 1.03 -10.99 -0.38
CA ASN A 27 0.91 -12.24 -1.12
C ASN A 27 -0.28 -12.24 -2.07
N LYS A 28 -1.42 -11.72 -1.63
CA LYS A 28 -2.61 -11.62 -2.49
C LYS A 28 -2.39 -10.70 -3.67
N SER A 29 -1.64 -9.61 -3.47
CA SER A 29 -1.39 -8.60 -4.51
C SER A 29 -0.36 -9.06 -5.54
N LYS A 30 0.52 -10.02 -5.20
CA LYS A 30 1.54 -10.50 -6.15
C LYS A 30 0.91 -11.03 -7.44
N HIS A 31 -0.16 -11.81 -7.33
CA HIS A 31 -0.80 -12.41 -8.48
C HIS A 31 -1.73 -11.47 -9.23
N THR A 32 -2.35 -10.50 -8.54
CA THR A 32 -3.34 -9.60 -9.14
C THR A 32 -2.75 -8.27 -9.61
N GLU A 33 -1.71 -7.79 -8.95
CA GLU A 33 -1.15 -6.46 -9.21
C GLU A 33 0.29 -6.49 -9.72
N TYR A 34 1.14 -7.28 -9.07
CA TYR A 34 2.59 -7.24 -9.33
C TYR A 34 2.98 -8.09 -10.55
N TYR A 35 2.59 -9.36 -10.58
CA TYR A 35 2.98 -10.24 -11.70
C TYR A 35 2.40 -9.81 -13.05
N PRO A 36 1.14 -9.32 -13.14
CA PRO A 36 0.63 -8.83 -14.42
C PRO A 36 1.43 -7.67 -15.03
N LEU A 37 2.13 -6.88 -14.19
CA LEU A 37 2.96 -5.79 -14.68
C LEU A 37 4.15 -6.29 -15.51
N PHE A 38 4.72 -7.44 -15.16
CA PHE A 38 5.78 -8.05 -15.96
C PHE A 38 5.28 -8.41 -17.35
N THR A 39 4.10 -9.00 -17.45
CA THR A 39 3.50 -9.34 -18.75
C THR A 39 3.24 -8.08 -19.57
N ARG A 40 2.70 -7.03 -18.96
CA ARG A 40 2.48 -5.76 -19.64
C ARG A 40 3.79 -5.13 -20.11
N TYR A 41 4.82 -5.17 -19.27
CA TYR A 41 6.13 -4.65 -19.65
C TYR A 41 6.71 -5.42 -20.84
N GLN A 42 6.64 -6.74 -20.79
CA GLN A 42 7.17 -7.59 -21.89
C GLN A 42 6.46 -7.29 -23.22
N SER A 43 5.15 -6.97 -23.17
CA SER A 43 4.40 -6.73 -24.41
C SER A 43 4.51 -5.30 -24.93
N SER A 44 4.69 -4.31 -24.05
CA SER A 44 4.64 -2.89 -24.43
C SER A 44 5.91 -2.10 -24.14
N MET A 45 6.84 -2.64 -23.37
CA MET A 45 8.08 -1.99 -22.94
C MET A 45 7.81 -0.70 -22.13
N LYS A 46 6.69 -0.64 -21.40
CA LYS A 46 6.31 0.53 -20.61
C LYS A 46 6.41 0.23 -19.11
N PHE A 47 6.98 1.18 -18.37
CA PHE A 47 7.19 1.07 -16.92
C PHE A 47 6.10 1.74 -16.08
N GLY A 48 5.11 2.41 -16.69
CA GLY A 48 4.13 3.21 -15.97
C GLY A 48 3.38 2.45 -14.87
N GLY A 49 3.01 1.19 -15.14
CA GLY A 49 2.32 0.36 -14.16
C GLY A 49 3.17 0.05 -12.93
N PHE A 50 4.46 -0.22 -13.12
CA PHE A 50 5.39 -0.44 -12.02
C PHE A 50 5.56 0.82 -11.18
N THR A 51 5.73 1.97 -11.83
CA THR A 51 5.88 3.26 -11.14
C THR A 51 4.66 3.54 -10.27
N GLN A 52 3.46 3.35 -10.82
CA GLN A 52 2.22 3.56 -10.06
C GLN A 52 2.11 2.61 -8.88
N LEU A 53 2.40 1.33 -9.08
CA LEU A 53 2.32 0.35 -8.01
C LEU A 53 3.31 0.68 -6.89
N PHE A 54 4.56 0.95 -7.23
CA PHE A 54 5.58 1.24 -6.23
C PHE A 54 5.31 2.56 -5.50
N ALA A 55 4.76 3.57 -6.20
CA ALA A 55 4.35 4.81 -5.56
C ALA A 55 3.25 4.58 -4.52
N LEU A 56 2.25 3.78 -4.86
CA LEU A 56 1.16 3.44 -3.93
C LEU A 56 1.67 2.63 -2.73
N LEU A 57 2.55 1.67 -2.97
CA LEU A 57 3.13 0.86 -1.90
C LEU A 57 4.01 1.70 -0.98
N LEU A 58 4.74 2.66 -1.54
CA LEU A 58 5.55 3.57 -0.73
C LEU A 58 4.66 4.49 0.11
N GLN A 59 3.59 5.04 -0.48
CA GLN A 59 2.63 5.84 0.28
C GLN A 59 2.01 5.05 1.43
N GLU A 60 1.61 3.81 1.16
CA GLU A 60 1.06 2.92 2.18
C GLU A 60 2.08 2.68 3.31
N SER A 61 3.33 2.43 2.95
CA SER A 61 4.41 2.21 3.90
C SER A 61 4.65 3.43 4.79
N LEU A 62 4.61 4.62 4.19
CA LEU A 62 4.77 5.88 4.92
C LEU A 62 3.56 6.13 5.84
N HIS A 63 2.34 5.89 5.37
CA HIS A 63 1.15 6.03 6.19
C HIS A 63 1.18 5.09 7.39
N LYS A 64 1.61 3.84 7.17
CA LYS A 64 1.76 2.86 8.26
C LYS A 64 2.76 3.34 9.30
N ARG A 65 3.91 3.84 8.84
CA ARG A 65 4.96 4.32 9.74
C ARG A 65 4.48 5.51 10.57
N ILE A 66 3.81 6.46 9.94
CA ILE A 66 3.25 7.63 10.63
C ILE A 66 2.23 7.18 11.68
N ALA A 67 1.33 6.28 11.32
CA ALA A 67 0.31 5.78 12.24
C ALA A 67 0.93 5.05 13.43
N LEU A 68 1.93 4.18 13.18
CA LEU A 68 2.60 3.46 14.26
C LEU A 68 3.33 4.39 15.23
N LEU A 69 3.80 5.55 14.76
CA LEU A 69 4.52 6.52 15.58
C LEU A 69 3.61 7.52 16.29
N THR A 70 2.45 7.85 15.71
CA THR A 70 1.65 8.99 16.17
C THR A 70 0.20 8.66 16.53
N ALA A 71 -0.37 7.56 16.00
CA ALA A 71 -1.76 7.24 16.22
C ALA A 71 -1.99 6.80 17.67
N LYS A 72 -3.07 7.29 18.26
CA LYS A 72 -3.49 6.85 19.58
C LYS A 72 -4.02 5.42 19.53
N ARG A 73 -4.71 5.08 18.46
CA ARG A 73 -5.27 3.76 18.25
C ARG A 73 -5.37 3.45 16.76
N ILE A 74 -5.02 2.22 16.41
CA ILE A 74 -5.13 1.72 15.03
C ILE A 74 -6.26 0.70 15.00
N ILE A 75 -7.23 0.91 14.11
CA ILE A 75 -8.45 0.08 14.04
C ILE A 75 -8.62 -0.47 12.62
N PRO A 76 -9.39 -1.56 12.44
CA PRO A 76 -9.75 -2.03 11.11
C PRO A 76 -10.49 -0.95 10.31
N LEU A 77 -10.21 -0.88 9.02
CA LEU A 77 -10.81 0.11 8.14
C LEU A 77 -12.34 0.00 8.10
N SER A 78 -12.88 -1.22 8.21
CA SER A 78 -14.33 -1.45 8.23
C SER A 78 -15.00 -0.77 9.43
N ILE A 79 -14.35 -0.79 10.59
CA ILE A 79 -14.86 -0.13 11.79
C ILE A 79 -14.83 1.39 11.62
N TRP A 80 -13.70 1.91 11.10
CA TRP A 80 -13.56 3.33 10.81
C TRP A 80 -14.63 3.79 9.80
N ALA A 81 -14.87 3.01 8.74
CA ALA A 81 -15.89 3.33 7.74
C ALA A 81 -17.28 3.43 8.36
N SER A 82 -17.63 2.50 9.26
CA SER A 82 -18.90 2.56 9.98
C SER A 82 -19.02 3.83 10.81
N GLN A 83 -17.96 4.23 11.50
CA GLN A 83 -17.93 5.45 12.28
C GLN A 83 -18.12 6.72 11.43
N GLN A 84 -17.67 6.68 10.18
CA GLN A 84 -17.80 7.79 9.24
C GLN A 84 -19.08 7.73 8.39
N ASN A 85 -19.96 6.76 8.65
CA ASN A 85 -21.16 6.51 7.84
C ASN A 85 -20.82 6.25 6.38
N SER A 86 -19.68 5.63 6.12
CA SER A 86 -19.19 5.30 4.78
C SER A 86 -19.40 3.82 4.49
N LYS A 87 -19.67 3.49 3.24
CA LYS A 87 -19.80 2.10 2.83
C LYS A 87 -18.41 1.44 2.85
N PRO A 88 -18.31 0.17 3.30
CA PRO A 88 -17.01 -0.50 3.38
C PRO A 88 -16.26 -0.57 2.04
N ASN A 89 -16.96 -0.79 0.92
CA ASN A 89 -16.32 -0.85 -0.39
C ASN A 89 -15.79 0.51 -0.85
N VAL A 90 -16.45 1.60 -0.48
CA VAL A 90 -15.96 2.96 -0.77
C VAL A 90 -14.66 3.21 -0.02
N ALA A 91 -14.65 2.89 1.28
CA ALA A 91 -13.45 3.05 2.10
C ALA A 91 -12.30 2.18 1.57
N ALA A 92 -12.60 0.93 1.18
CA ALA A 92 -11.59 0.01 0.63
C ALA A 92 -10.98 0.56 -0.66
N ASN A 93 -11.79 1.14 -1.54
CA ASN A 93 -11.29 1.74 -2.77
C ASN A 93 -10.40 2.96 -2.49
N LYS A 94 -10.77 3.79 -1.53
CA LYS A 94 -9.93 4.92 -1.11
C LYS A 94 -8.60 4.43 -0.54
N ALA A 95 -8.62 3.36 0.25
CA ALA A 95 -7.41 2.76 0.78
C ALA A 95 -6.49 2.25 -0.33
N LYS A 96 -7.04 1.55 -1.32
CA LYS A 96 -6.27 1.06 -2.46
C LYS A 96 -5.62 2.17 -3.26
N ARG A 97 -6.29 3.31 -3.37
CA ARG A 97 -5.76 4.50 -4.07
C ARG A 97 -4.90 5.37 -3.18
N GLN A 98 -4.79 5.05 -1.90
CA GLN A 98 -4.06 5.83 -0.92
C GLN A 98 -4.55 7.29 -0.83
N THR A 99 -5.85 7.51 -1.05
CA THR A 99 -6.47 8.82 -0.84
C THR A 99 -6.85 9.04 0.62
N ILE A 100 -6.80 7.99 1.44
CA ILE A 100 -6.83 8.05 2.90
C ILE A 100 -5.61 7.31 3.42
N PRO A 101 -5.11 7.62 4.63
CA PRO A 101 -3.87 7.04 5.15
C PRO A 101 -4.07 5.65 5.75
N ALA A 102 -4.70 4.76 4.99
CA ALA A 102 -4.89 3.38 5.36
C ALA A 102 -3.68 2.54 4.93
N PHE A 103 -3.45 1.44 5.63
CA PHE A 103 -2.35 0.55 5.36
C PHE A 103 -2.72 -0.87 5.78
N ARG A 104 -2.02 -1.85 5.22
CA ARG A 104 -2.31 -3.26 5.51
C ARG A 104 -1.39 -3.76 6.62
N MET A 105 -2.01 -4.44 7.59
CA MET A 105 -1.30 -5.21 8.62
C MET A 105 -1.92 -6.60 8.63
N ARG A 106 -1.09 -7.63 8.46
CA ARG A 106 -1.54 -9.02 8.41
C ARG A 106 -2.67 -9.19 7.38
N GLU A 107 -2.48 -8.59 6.21
CA GLU A 107 -3.40 -8.63 5.07
C GLU A 107 -4.76 -7.97 5.32
N LYS A 108 -4.90 -7.19 6.39
CA LYS A 108 -6.12 -6.40 6.68
C LYS A 108 -5.83 -4.92 6.57
N TRP A 109 -6.74 -4.17 5.97
CA TRP A 109 -6.67 -2.71 5.95
C TRP A 109 -6.94 -2.15 7.33
N MET A 110 -6.04 -1.30 7.79
CA MET A 110 -6.10 -0.62 9.08
C MET A 110 -5.93 0.87 8.87
N ILE A 111 -6.33 1.65 9.87
CA ILE A 111 -6.22 3.10 9.81
C ILE A 111 -6.17 3.66 11.24
N ALA A 112 -5.58 4.84 11.42
CA ALA A 112 -5.63 5.53 12.70
C ALA A 112 -7.09 5.94 12.99
N GLU A 113 -7.59 5.60 14.17
CA GLU A 113 -8.98 5.86 14.55
C GLU A 113 -9.30 7.36 14.50
N GLU A 114 -8.35 8.19 14.88
CA GLU A 114 -8.51 9.65 14.94
C GLU A 114 -8.47 10.35 13.59
N PHE A 115 -8.17 9.63 12.50
CA PHE A 115 -8.13 10.27 11.18
C PHE A 115 -9.51 10.78 10.79
N MET A 116 -9.58 12.05 10.40
CA MET A 116 -10.80 12.69 9.91
C MET A 116 -10.56 13.14 8.48
N PRO A 117 -11.37 12.66 7.52
CA PRO A 117 -11.20 13.11 6.15
C PRO A 117 -11.55 14.60 6.03
N THR A 118 -10.75 15.32 5.25
CA THR A 118 -11.06 16.71 4.88
C THR A 118 -12.09 16.69 3.75
N THR A 119 -13.19 17.38 3.93
CA THR A 119 -14.21 17.49 2.90
C THR A 119 -13.85 18.56 1.89
#